data_81160dfb34f900137f5e689ebc29ec5d
#
_entry.id   81160dfb34f900137f5e689ebc29ec5d
#
_cell.length_a   1.000
_cell.length_b   1.000
_cell.length_c   1.000
_cell.angle_alpha   90.00
_cell.angle_beta   90.00
_cell.angle_gamma   90.00
#
_symmetry.space_group_name_H-M   'P 1'
#
loop_
_entity.id
_entity.type
_entity.pdbx_description
1 polymer ?
#
loop_
_entity_poly.entity_id
_entity_poly.type
_entity_poly.pdbx_seq_one_letter_code
_entity_poly.pdbx_strand_id
1 'polypeptide(L)'
;MTKPIIEDALMNLYCDMNFPKTLIMADLGCSSGPNTFLVASELVKSIDKIRLELGHDESPEIQIYLNDLPHNDFNTIFLSVSDFIKNLAKQTRVTKSSSMPPCYFSGVPGSFYTRLFLKQSVHFVHSSYSLMWLSQVPELAKTNKGNIYMSRTSPPSVIGAYREQFQKDFTMFLKCRGEEVVSGGRMVLTILGRRSDDPRSKECCYVWDLLATALNDMVIEGLIEEEKMDSFNIPQYTPCAKEVSNEVEKEGSFEIDYREVSEVDWDACTDHNLNVTKEDAKGYNMGKCMRAVAEPMILNHFGESIVEEVFMSKEQSAFIKGRQILDDMFILNEIASWCEAKKKKHMFSW
;
A
#
# COMPACT_ATOMS: atom_id res chain seq x y z
N MET A 1 7.04 -5.54 -10.78
CA MET A 1 8.28 -5.02 -10.17
C MET A 1 8.60 -5.72 -8.85
N THR A 2 7.69 -5.81 -7.90
CA THR A 2 7.91 -6.45 -6.57
C THR A 2 8.02 -7.98 -6.58
N LYS A 3 7.59 -8.65 -7.63
CA LYS A 3 7.61 -10.12 -7.72
C LYS A 3 8.99 -10.75 -7.44
N PRO A 4 10.12 -10.31 -8.04
CA PRO A 4 11.43 -10.88 -7.72
C PRO A 4 11.80 -10.70 -6.25
N ILE A 5 11.47 -9.55 -5.66
CA ILE A 5 11.72 -9.25 -4.24
C ILE A 5 10.94 -10.20 -3.33
N ILE A 6 9.68 -10.47 -3.66
CA ILE A 6 8.84 -11.45 -2.94
C ILE A 6 9.42 -12.85 -3.08
N GLU A 7 9.81 -13.27 -4.28
CA GLU A 7 10.41 -14.59 -4.53
C GLU A 7 11.70 -14.78 -3.71
N ASP A 8 12.60 -13.78 -3.72
CA ASP A 8 13.86 -13.83 -2.95
C ASP A 8 13.62 -13.88 -1.43
N ALA A 9 12.71 -13.05 -0.92
CA ALA A 9 12.37 -13.05 0.49
C ALA A 9 11.73 -14.38 0.94
N LEU A 10 10.87 -14.98 0.11
CA LEU A 10 10.25 -16.28 0.38
C LEU A 10 11.25 -17.44 0.27
N MET A 11 12.20 -17.39 -0.67
CA MET A 11 13.27 -18.37 -0.81
C MET A 11 14.12 -18.40 0.49
N ASN A 12 14.59 -17.22 0.92
CA ASN A 12 15.38 -17.10 2.14
C ASN A 12 14.59 -17.58 3.36
N LEU A 13 13.32 -17.14 3.51
CA LEU A 13 12.45 -17.61 4.58
C LEU A 13 12.33 -19.14 4.61
N TYR A 14 12.03 -19.75 3.46
CA TYR A 14 11.76 -21.18 3.35
C TYR A 14 13.00 -22.03 3.68
N CYS A 15 14.18 -21.56 3.24
CA CYS A 15 15.46 -22.22 3.55
C CYS A 15 15.86 -22.03 5.01
N ASP A 16 15.80 -20.81 5.54
CA ASP A 16 16.24 -20.49 6.90
C ASP A 16 15.37 -21.17 7.98
N MET A 17 14.11 -21.42 7.67
CA MET A 17 13.17 -22.15 8.53
C MET A 17 13.25 -23.67 8.36
N ASN A 18 14.20 -24.17 7.61
CA ASN A 18 14.39 -25.60 7.35
C ASN A 18 13.13 -26.28 6.81
N PHE A 19 12.53 -25.65 5.77
CA PHE A 19 11.39 -26.19 5.01
C PHE A 19 10.16 -26.45 5.88
N PRO A 20 9.51 -25.40 6.38
CA PRO A 20 8.39 -25.53 7.31
C PRO A 20 7.20 -26.23 6.64
N LYS A 21 6.52 -27.11 7.39
CA LYS A 21 5.30 -27.80 6.92
C LYS A 21 4.07 -26.89 6.88
N THR A 22 4.12 -25.77 7.58
CA THR A 22 3.04 -24.77 7.60
C THR A 22 3.64 -23.38 7.48
N LEU A 23 3.09 -22.58 6.60
CA LEU A 23 3.44 -21.16 6.41
C LEU A 23 2.23 -20.29 6.70
N ILE A 24 2.37 -19.38 7.64
CA ILE A 24 1.37 -18.36 7.94
C ILE A 24 1.84 -17.04 7.38
N MET A 25 1.07 -16.51 6.46
CA MET A 25 1.34 -15.27 5.75
C MET A 25 0.24 -14.24 6.03
N ALA A 26 0.56 -12.97 6.00
CA ALA A 26 -0.41 -11.89 6.16
C ALA A 26 -0.23 -10.84 5.06
N ASP A 27 -1.33 -10.44 4.42
CA ASP A 27 -1.40 -9.30 3.51
C ASP A 27 -2.11 -8.15 4.22
N LEU A 28 -1.38 -7.07 4.49
CA LEU A 28 -1.83 -5.94 5.30
C LEU A 28 -2.24 -4.76 4.41
N GLY A 29 -3.52 -4.38 4.48
CA GLY A 29 -4.15 -3.44 3.56
C GLY A 29 -4.55 -4.14 2.25
N CYS A 30 -5.17 -5.31 2.36
CA CYS A 30 -5.49 -6.17 1.22
C CYS A 30 -6.58 -5.59 0.29
N SER A 31 -7.36 -4.61 0.74
CA SER A 31 -8.54 -4.10 0.04
C SER A 31 -9.58 -5.19 -0.25
N SER A 32 -10.57 -4.93 -1.10
CA SER A 32 -11.62 -5.88 -1.51
C SER A 32 -11.63 -6.16 -3.02
N GLY A 33 -10.69 -5.58 -3.76
CA GLY A 33 -10.62 -5.69 -5.21
C GLY A 33 -9.90 -6.95 -5.71
N PRO A 34 -9.78 -7.12 -7.02
CA PRO A 34 -9.13 -8.28 -7.65
C PRO A 34 -7.63 -8.39 -7.29
N ASN A 35 -7.00 -7.30 -6.88
CA ASN A 35 -5.59 -7.26 -6.50
C ASN A 35 -5.27 -8.12 -5.27
N THR A 36 -6.22 -8.28 -4.34
CA THR A 36 -6.10 -9.17 -3.17
C THR A 36 -5.70 -10.58 -3.57
N PHE A 37 -6.37 -11.12 -4.60
CA PHE A 37 -6.06 -12.47 -5.07
C PHE A 37 -4.82 -12.55 -5.99
N LEU A 38 -4.41 -11.45 -6.61
CA LEU A 38 -3.14 -11.41 -7.34
C LEU A 38 -1.97 -11.62 -6.38
N VAL A 39 -1.95 -10.92 -5.24
CA VAL A 39 -0.94 -11.09 -4.20
C VAL A 39 -0.96 -12.52 -3.65
N ALA A 40 -2.13 -13.03 -3.24
CA ALA A 40 -2.26 -14.39 -2.74
C ALA A 40 -1.79 -15.44 -3.77
N SER A 41 -2.16 -15.28 -5.05
CA SER A 41 -1.70 -16.14 -6.14
C SER A 41 -0.18 -16.13 -6.29
N GLU A 42 0.44 -14.96 -6.19
CA GLU A 42 1.88 -14.81 -6.31
C GLU A 42 2.60 -15.51 -5.15
N LEU A 43 2.15 -15.31 -3.91
CA LEU A 43 2.71 -15.95 -2.73
C LEU A 43 2.66 -17.49 -2.84
N VAL A 44 1.50 -18.05 -3.17
CA VAL A 44 1.32 -19.51 -3.28
C VAL A 44 2.17 -20.09 -4.43
N LYS A 45 2.18 -19.44 -5.60
CA LYS A 45 2.98 -19.88 -6.75
C LYS A 45 4.48 -19.80 -6.47
N SER A 46 4.93 -18.76 -5.78
CA SER A 46 6.34 -18.61 -5.42
C SER A 46 6.80 -19.73 -4.50
N ILE A 47 6.01 -20.08 -3.47
CA ILE A 47 6.33 -21.21 -2.60
C ILE A 47 6.32 -22.54 -3.35
N ASP A 48 5.34 -22.78 -4.23
CA ASP A 48 5.30 -24.00 -5.05
C ASP A 48 6.53 -24.12 -5.99
N LYS A 49 6.92 -23.02 -6.61
CA LYS A 49 8.12 -22.93 -7.44
C LYS A 49 9.39 -23.23 -6.62
N ILE A 50 9.56 -22.56 -5.48
CA ILE A 50 10.72 -22.70 -4.59
C ILE A 50 10.89 -24.14 -4.12
N ARG A 51 9.82 -24.79 -3.61
CA ARG A 51 9.90 -26.17 -3.16
C ARG A 51 10.32 -27.14 -4.28
N LEU A 52 9.79 -26.94 -5.51
CA LEU A 52 10.13 -27.77 -6.66
C LEU A 52 11.60 -27.57 -7.08
N GLU A 53 12.10 -26.35 -7.09
CA GLU A 53 13.49 -26.03 -7.41
C GLU A 53 14.47 -26.66 -6.39
N LEU A 54 14.03 -26.79 -5.12
CA LEU A 54 14.80 -27.43 -4.06
C LEU A 54 14.60 -28.96 -4.00
N GLY A 55 13.76 -29.54 -4.87
CA GLY A 55 13.51 -30.98 -4.91
C GLY A 55 12.64 -31.52 -3.76
N HIS A 56 11.78 -30.69 -3.18
CA HIS A 56 10.86 -31.10 -2.12
C HIS A 56 9.52 -31.56 -2.69
N ASP A 57 9.14 -32.81 -2.45
CA ASP A 57 7.89 -33.40 -2.94
C ASP A 57 6.66 -32.93 -2.14
N GLU A 58 6.82 -32.76 -0.83
CA GLU A 58 5.74 -32.29 0.05
C GLU A 58 5.56 -30.78 -0.02
N SER A 59 4.31 -30.34 -0.22
CA SER A 59 3.94 -28.92 -0.15
C SER A 59 3.59 -28.49 1.27
N PRO A 60 4.02 -27.30 1.72
CA PRO A 60 3.54 -26.77 3.00
C PRO A 60 2.04 -26.42 2.90
N GLU A 61 1.33 -26.49 4.02
CA GLU A 61 0.03 -25.85 4.16
C GLU A 61 0.22 -24.34 4.31
N ILE A 62 -0.55 -23.55 3.57
CA ILE A 62 -0.43 -22.09 3.57
C ILE A 62 -1.69 -21.46 4.15
N GLN A 63 -1.55 -20.74 5.27
CA GLN A 63 -2.58 -19.86 5.80
C GLN A 63 -2.31 -18.43 5.35
N ILE A 64 -3.28 -17.78 4.71
CA ILE A 64 -3.19 -16.37 4.33
C ILE A 64 -4.21 -15.57 5.15
N TYR A 65 -3.73 -14.64 5.93
CA TYR A 65 -4.52 -13.63 6.61
C TYR A 65 -4.68 -12.41 5.71
N LEU A 66 -5.92 -12.02 5.44
CA LEU A 66 -6.26 -10.82 4.67
C LEU A 66 -6.71 -9.74 5.67
N ASN A 67 -5.86 -8.76 5.89
CA ASN A 67 -6.14 -7.67 6.83
C ASN A 67 -6.51 -6.40 6.10
N ASP A 68 -7.52 -5.74 6.58
CA ASP A 68 -7.90 -4.36 6.25
C ASP A 68 -8.72 -3.75 7.40
N LEU A 69 -9.13 -2.50 7.27
CA LEU A 69 -10.00 -1.85 8.25
C LEU A 69 -11.36 -2.53 8.33
N PRO A 70 -12.07 -2.44 9.48
CA PRO A 70 -13.33 -3.19 9.70
C PRO A 70 -14.45 -2.91 8.70
N HIS A 71 -14.43 -1.76 8.02
CA HIS A 71 -15.43 -1.40 7.00
C HIS A 71 -15.09 -1.91 5.59
N ASN A 72 -13.97 -2.60 5.41
CA ASN A 72 -13.64 -3.24 4.14
C ASN A 72 -14.67 -4.34 3.80
N ASP A 73 -14.97 -4.52 2.52
CA ASP A 73 -15.91 -5.54 2.05
C ASP A 73 -15.26 -6.94 2.01
N PHE A 74 -15.08 -7.52 3.19
CA PHE A 74 -14.62 -8.89 3.33
C PHE A 74 -15.57 -9.92 2.73
N ASN A 75 -16.89 -9.64 2.66
CA ASN A 75 -17.86 -10.57 2.10
C ASN A 75 -17.59 -10.82 0.62
N THR A 76 -17.35 -9.78 -0.17
CA THR A 76 -16.97 -9.89 -1.59
C THR A 76 -15.69 -10.73 -1.77
N ILE A 77 -14.70 -10.55 -0.90
CA ILE A 77 -13.47 -11.37 -0.93
C ILE A 77 -13.84 -12.85 -0.71
N PHE A 78 -14.53 -13.18 0.38
CA PHE A 78 -14.82 -14.58 0.74
C PHE A 78 -15.75 -15.28 -0.23
N LEU A 79 -16.70 -14.60 -0.85
CA LEU A 79 -17.52 -15.13 -1.93
C LEU A 79 -16.67 -15.58 -3.13
N SER A 80 -15.55 -14.91 -3.37
CA SER A 80 -14.66 -15.17 -4.52
C SER A 80 -13.58 -16.23 -4.24
N VAL A 81 -13.31 -16.61 -2.98
CA VAL A 81 -12.23 -17.55 -2.60
C VAL A 81 -12.34 -18.89 -3.29
N SER A 82 -13.56 -19.47 -3.37
CA SER A 82 -13.76 -20.79 -3.98
C SER A 82 -13.35 -20.82 -5.46
N ASP A 83 -13.71 -19.79 -6.20
CA ASP A 83 -13.38 -19.70 -7.62
C ASP A 83 -11.91 -19.34 -7.83
N PHE A 84 -11.34 -18.53 -6.97
CA PHE A 84 -9.91 -18.26 -6.94
C PHE A 84 -9.11 -19.56 -6.77
N ILE A 85 -9.41 -20.39 -5.75
CA ILE A 85 -8.69 -21.67 -5.51
C ILE A 85 -8.82 -22.59 -6.71
N LYS A 86 -10.02 -22.74 -7.32
CA LYS A 86 -10.22 -23.55 -8.53
C LYS A 86 -9.36 -23.06 -9.70
N ASN A 87 -9.28 -21.74 -9.90
CA ASN A 87 -8.50 -21.15 -10.97
C ASN A 87 -7.00 -21.30 -10.74
N LEU A 88 -6.54 -21.11 -9.52
CA LEU A 88 -5.16 -21.32 -9.12
C LEU A 88 -4.72 -22.78 -9.36
N ALA A 89 -5.56 -23.75 -8.95
CA ALA A 89 -5.31 -25.17 -9.19
C ALA A 89 -5.27 -25.56 -10.68
N LYS A 90 -6.02 -24.88 -11.55
CA LYS A 90 -5.94 -25.10 -13.00
C LYS A 90 -4.59 -24.58 -13.55
N GLN A 91 -4.13 -23.43 -13.09
CA GLN A 91 -2.87 -22.82 -13.54
C GLN A 91 -1.65 -23.64 -13.12
N THR A 92 -1.63 -24.19 -11.92
CA THR A 92 -0.51 -25.02 -11.41
C THR A 92 -0.46 -26.40 -12.07
N ARG A 93 -1.59 -27.02 -12.45
CA ARG A 93 -1.62 -28.30 -13.21
C ARG A 93 -0.94 -28.21 -14.58
N VAL A 94 -0.93 -27.05 -15.22
CA VAL A 94 -0.25 -26.83 -16.51
C VAL A 94 1.28 -26.98 -16.38
N THR A 95 1.84 -26.74 -15.21
CA THR A 95 3.28 -26.80 -14.91
C THR A 95 3.78 -28.19 -14.48
N LYS A 96 2.94 -29.25 -14.53
CA LYS A 96 3.25 -30.62 -14.11
C LYS A 96 3.60 -30.76 -12.61
N SER A 97 3.25 -29.79 -11.78
CA SER A 97 3.33 -29.95 -10.33
C SER A 97 2.33 -30.99 -9.85
N SER A 98 2.72 -31.89 -8.98
CA SER A 98 1.90 -33.02 -8.52
C SER A 98 0.68 -32.60 -7.71
N SER A 99 0.75 -31.48 -6.99
CA SER A 99 -0.38 -30.88 -6.27
C SER A 99 -0.07 -29.43 -5.89
N MET A 100 -1.06 -28.54 -6.02
CA MET A 100 -0.97 -27.18 -5.49
C MET A 100 -0.89 -27.22 -3.96
N PRO A 101 -0.07 -26.35 -3.32
CA PRO A 101 -0.07 -26.20 -1.87
C PRO A 101 -1.50 -25.97 -1.33
N PRO A 102 -1.96 -26.70 -0.29
CA PRO A 102 -3.20 -26.39 0.38
C PRO A 102 -3.17 -24.96 0.93
N CYS A 103 -4.12 -24.13 0.55
CA CYS A 103 -4.18 -22.75 1.01
C CYS A 103 -5.52 -22.41 1.63
N TYR A 104 -5.46 -21.70 2.76
CA TYR A 104 -6.57 -21.30 3.59
C TYR A 104 -6.57 -19.78 3.75
N PHE A 105 -7.76 -19.18 3.83
CA PHE A 105 -7.94 -17.75 3.94
C PHE A 105 -8.73 -17.37 5.18
N SER A 106 -8.31 -16.32 5.87
CA SER A 106 -9.03 -15.74 6.98
C SER A 106 -8.96 -14.22 6.93
N GLY A 107 -10.09 -13.56 7.18
CA GLY A 107 -10.15 -12.10 7.32
C GLY A 107 -9.71 -11.67 8.71
N VAL A 108 -8.95 -10.60 8.79
CA VAL A 108 -8.49 -9.99 10.04
C VAL A 108 -8.82 -8.50 10.02
N PRO A 109 -10.06 -8.13 10.39
CA PRO A 109 -10.46 -6.73 10.44
C PRO A 109 -9.72 -5.99 11.56
N GLY A 110 -9.10 -4.86 11.24
CA GLY A 110 -8.41 -4.02 12.23
C GLY A 110 -7.31 -3.18 11.60
N SER A 111 -6.87 -2.16 12.34
CA SER A 111 -5.75 -1.33 11.91
C SER A 111 -4.43 -2.07 12.06
N PHE A 112 -3.60 -2.10 11.04
CA PHE A 112 -2.25 -2.67 11.10
C PHE A 112 -1.30 -1.85 11.99
N TYR A 113 -1.71 -0.69 12.49
CA TYR A 113 -1.02 0.05 13.53
C TYR A 113 -1.29 -0.49 14.95
N THR A 114 -2.06 -1.56 15.06
CA THR A 114 -2.30 -2.31 16.31
C THR A 114 -1.88 -3.77 16.18
N ARG A 115 -1.93 -4.51 17.29
CA ARG A 115 -1.73 -5.96 17.27
C ARG A 115 -2.89 -6.65 16.56
N LEU A 116 -2.58 -7.50 15.61
CA LEU A 116 -3.54 -8.25 14.78
C LEU A 116 -3.43 -9.76 14.99
N PHE A 117 -2.23 -10.26 15.29
CA PHE A 117 -1.94 -11.68 15.34
C PHE A 117 -1.39 -12.11 16.69
N LEU A 118 -1.39 -13.40 16.93
CA LEU A 118 -0.75 -13.98 18.09
C LEU A 118 0.77 -13.72 18.05
N LYS A 119 1.37 -13.73 19.23
CA LYS A 119 2.82 -13.53 19.35
C LYS A 119 3.58 -14.62 18.62
N GLN A 120 4.55 -14.22 17.79
CA GLN A 120 5.42 -15.13 17.03
C GLN A 120 4.64 -16.21 16.27
N SER A 121 3.61 -15.81 15.52
CA SER A 121 2.76 -16.74 14.77
C SER A 121 2.82 -16.52 13.25
N VAL A 122 3.26 -15.35 12.78
CA VAL A 122 3.28 -15.01 11.34
C VAL A 122 4.70 -15.21 10.81
N HIS A 123 4.83 -15.91 9.68
CA HIS A 123 6.11 -16.19 9.05
C HIS A 123 6.47 -15.14 7.99
N PHE A 124 5.47 -14.66 7.25
CA PHE A 124 5.66 -13.71 6.18
C PHE A 124 4.59 -12.62 6.23
N VAL A 125 5.02 -11.36 6.11
CA VAL A 125 4.11 -10.21 6.02
C VAL A 125 4.35 -9.50 4.69
N HIS A 126 3.27 -9.25 3.99
CA HIS A 126 3.23 -8.40 2.80
C HIS A 126 2.39 -7.16 3.09
N SER A 127 2.79 -6.02 2.55
CA SER A 127 1.97 -4.82 2.50
C SER A 127 2.37 -4.00 1.28
N SER A 128 1.39 -3.61 0.48
CA SER A 128 1.63 -2.85 -0.75
C SER A 128 0.69 -1.65 -0.82
N TYR A 129 1.27 -0.46 -1.00
CA TYR A 129 0.55 0.81 -1.11
C TYR A 129 -0.44 1.11 0.04
N SER A 130 -0.10 0.68 1.26
CA SER A 130 -0.95 0.86 2.44
C SER A 130 -0.29 1.69 3.53
N LEU A 131 1.02 1.53 3.76
CA LEU A 131 1.75 2.16 4.87
C LEU A 131 2.00 3.67 4.73
N MET A 132 1.68 4.26 3.58
CA MET A 132 1.65 5.71 3.46
C MET A 132 0.37 6.33 4.05
N TRP A 133 -0.68 5.56 4.33
CA TRP A 133 -1.91 6.05 4.96
C TRP A 133 -1.71 6.17 6.47
N LEU A 134 -1.89 7.38 6.99
CA LEU A 134 -1.75 7.67 8.42
C LEU A 134 -2.96 7.13 9.21
N SER A 135 -2.74 6.81 10.47
CA SER A 135 -3.81 6.40 11.38
C SER A 135 -4.86 7.50 11.61
N GLN A 136 -4.45 8.74 11.45
CA GLN A 136 -5.30 9.93 11.58
C GLN A 136 -4.69 11.13 10.84
N VAL A 137 -5.52 12.09 10.51
CA VAL A 137 -5.08 13.42 10.07
C VAL A 137 -4.38 14.13 11.23
N PRO A 138 -3.16 14.70 11.04
CA PRO A 138 -2.51 15.49 12.09
C PRO A 138 -3.33 16.72 12.49
N GLU A 139 -3.42 17.04 13.78
CA GLU A 139 -4.24 18.17 14.26
C GLU A 139 -3.88 19.50 13.61
N LEU A 140 -2.59 19.77 13.43
CA LEU A 140 -2.11 21.00 12.80
C LEU A 140 -2.47 21.11 11.31
N ALA A 141 -2.92 20.02 10.66
CA ALA A 141 -3.42 20.08 9.29
C ALA A 141 -4.60 21.04 9.13
N LYS A 142 -5.40 21.24 10.18
CA LYS A 142 -6.52 22.20 10.20
C LYS A 142 -6.10 23.67 9.98
N THR A 143 -4.82 23.99 10.12
CA THR A 143 -4.27 25.33 9.84
C THR A 143 -3.79 25.49 8.40
N ASN A 144 -3.92 24.46 7.58
CA ASN A 144 -3.42 24.35 6.21
C ASN A 144 -4.44 24.89 5.19
N LYS A 145 -4.94 26.09 5.41
CA LYS A 145 -6.03 26.70 4.67
C LYS A 145 -5.85 26.62 3.16
N GLY A 146 -6.93 26.24 2.45
CA GLY A 146 -6.96 26.07 1.01
C GLY A 146 -6.17 24.88 0.46
N ASN A 147 -5.47 24.11 1.31
CA ASN A 147 -4.78 22.88 0.93
C ASN A 147 -5.44 21.68 1.61
N ILE A 148 -5.47 20.53 0.91
CA ILE A 148 -6.00 19.27 1.44
C ILE A 148 -4.90 18.28 1.85
N TYR A 149 -3.66 18.64 1.59
CA TYR A 149 -2.46 17.85 1.88
C TYR A 149 -1.27 18.79 2.05
N MET A 150 -0.09 18.26 2.40
CA MET A 150 1.14 19.04 2.38
C MET A 150 1.36 19.64 0.99
N SER A 151 1.68 20.93 0.94
CA SER A 151 1.87 21.71 -0.26
C SER A 151 3.08 22.63 -0.09
N ARG A 152 3.52 23.24 -1.19
CA ARG A 152 4.57 24.27 -1.14
C ARG A 152 4.16 25.51 -0.35
N THR A 153 2.86 25.76 -0.23
CA THR A 153 2.28 26.87 0.53
C THR A 153 1.99 26.52 1.98
N SER A 154 2.11 25.25 2.35
CA SER A 154 1.82 24.77 3.71
C SER A 154 2.81 25.34 4.73
N PRO A 155 2.35 25.75 5.92
CA PRO A 155 3.22 26.14 7.03
C PRO A 155 4.20 25.01 7.40
N PRO A 156 5.45 25.32 7.79
CA PRO A 156 6.42 24.32 8.25
C PRO A 156 5.91 23.45 9.41
N SER A 157 5.05 23.98 10.28
CA SER A 157 4.42 23.24 11.38
C SER A 157 3.49 22.14 10.89
N VAL A 158 2.76 22.37 9.80
CA VAL A 158 1.89 21.36 9.17
C VAL A 158 2.74 20.21 8.61
N ILE A 159 3.81 20.55 7.90
CA ILE A 159 4.72 19.55 7.30
C ILE A 159 5.38 18.72 8.40
N GLY A 160 5.83 19.37 9.49
CA GLY A 160 6.36 18.67 10.66
C GLY A 160 5.35 17.71 11.27
N ALA A 161 4.10 18.14 11.44
CA ALA A 161 3.04 17.32 12.02
C ALA A 161 2.71 16.06 11.19
N TYR A 162 2.68 16.16 9.85
CA TYR A 162 2.52 15.00 8.98
C TYR A 162 3.67 14.00 9.11
N ARG A 163 4.90 14.50 9.14
CA ARG A 163 6.10 13.67 9.32
C ARG A 163 6.10 12.98 10.69
N GLU A 164 5.81 13.70 11.75
CA GLU A 164 5.74 13.14 13.11
C GLU A 164 4.65 12.08 13.25
N GLN A 165 3.49 12.29 12.61
CA GLN A 165 2.43 11.29 12.60
C GLN A 165 2.88 10.02 11.86
N PHE A 166 3.52 10.14 10.70
CA PHE A 166 4.10 9.00 9.98
C PHE A 166 5.11 8.24 10.84
N GLN A 167 6.04 8.94 11.47
CA GLN A 167 7.04 8.31 12.33
C GLN A 167 6.40 7.54 13.49
N LYS A 168 5.40 8.13 14.13
CA LYS A 168 4.64 7.48 15.21
C LYS A 168 3.92 6.22 14.72
N ASP A 169 3.22 6.32 13.60
CA ASP A 169 2.44 5.23 13.02
C ASP A 169 3.35 4.10 12.55
N PHE A 170 4.40 4.42 11.80
CA PHE A 170 5.33 3.42 11.27
C PHE A 170 6.13 2.73 12.37
N THR A 171 6.56 3.46 13.41
CA THR A 171 7.17 2.86 14.61
C THR A 171 6.20 1.91 15.31
N MET A 172 4.93 2.26 15.42
CA MET A 172 3.92 1.39 16.03
C MET A 172 3.64 0.15 15.18
N PHE A 173 3.59 0.29 13.86
CA PHE A 173 3.52 -0.82 12.92
C PHE A 173 4.67 -1.80 13.15
N LEU A 174 5.92 -1.32 13.17
CA LEU A 174 7.10 -2.15 13.36
C LEU A 174 7.08 -2.86 14.72
N LYS A 175 6.72 -2.18 15.80
CA LYS A 175 6.58 -2.78 17.14
C LYS A 175 5.57 -3.93 17.15
N CYS A 176 4.39 -3.71 16.59
CA CYS A 176 3.35 -4.74 16.51
C CYS A 176 3.83 -5.96 15.70
N ARG A 177 4.42 -5.73 14.55
CA ARG A 177 4.97 -6.81 13.70
C ARG A 177 6.14 -7.51 14.38
N GLY A 178 7.00 -6.78 15.10
CA GLY A 178 8.12 -7.36 15.87
C GLY A 178 7.68 -8.31 16.99
N GLU A 179 6.45 -8.18 17.48
CA GLU A 179 5.88 -9.16 18.42
C GLU A 179 5.22 -10.35 17.72
N GLU A 180 4.63 -10.15 16.55
CA GLU A 180 3.79 -11.12 15.84
C GLU A 180 4.58 -12.01 14.88
N VAL A 181 5.62 -11.46 14.24
CA VAL A 181 6.45 -12.19 13.30
C VAL A 181 7.40 -13.12 14.06
N VAL A 182 7.53 -14.36 13.59
CA VAL A 182 8.45 -15.34 14.14
C VAL A 182 9.91 -14.88 13.95
N SER A 183 10.82 -15.38 14.79
CA SER A 183 12.25 -15.11 14.59
C SER A 183 12.70 -15.67 13.24
N GLY A 184 13.35 -14.84 12.41
CA GLY A 184 13.73 -15.20 11.05
C GLY A 184 12.59 -15.07 10.02
N GLY A 185 11.39 -14.63 10.45
CA GLY A 185 10.30 -14.29 9.51
C GLY A 185 10.64 -13.07 8.65
N ARG A 186 9.93 -12.90 7.56
CA ARG A 186 10.21 -11.84 6.54
C ARG A 186 9.03 -10.91 6.37
N MET A 187 9.33 -9.66 6.04
CA MET A 187 8.32 -8.69 5.59
C MET A 187 8.74 -8.10 4.25
N VAL A 188 7.82 -8.02 3.31
CA VAL A 188 7.97 -7.25 2.05
C VAL A 188 7.01 -6.09 2.08
N LEU A 189 7.56 -4.87 2.08
CA LEU A 189 6.81 -3.62 2.19
C LEU A 189 7.04 -2.80 0.92
N THR A 190 5.96 -2.47 0.23
CA THR A 190 5.95 -1.57 -0.91
C THR A 190 5.23 -0.29 -0.53
N ILE A 191 5.93 0.82 -0.51
CA ILE A 191 5.42 2.11 -0.03
C ILE A 191 5.53 3.13 -1.16
N LEU A 192 4.45 3.88 -1.39
CA LEU A 192 4.53 5.08 -2.22
C LEU A 192 5.49 6.06 -1.55
N GLY A 193 6.58 6.36 -2.24
CA GLY A 193 7.67 7.15 -1.69
C GLY A 193 8.02 8.36 -2.55
N ARG A 194 8.98 9.15 -2.09
CA ARG A 194 9.60 10.24 -2.82
C ARG A 194 11.12 10.09 -2.85
N ARG A 195 11.75 10.60 -3.88
CA ARG A 195 13.22 10.69 -3.97
C ARG A 195 13.78 11.88 -3.21
N SER A 196 13.06 13.01 -3.27
CA SER A 196 13.47 14.24 -2.62
C SER A 196 13.44 14.11 -1.09
N ASP A 197 14.43 14.69 -0.42
CA ASP A 197 14.41 14.85 1.03
C ASP A 197 13.36 15.90 1.47
N ASP A 198 12.94 16.82 0.56
CA ASP A 198 11.89 17.80 0.85
C ASP A 198 10.48 17.17 0.66
N PRO A 199 9.69 17.02 1.73
CA PRO A 199 8.33 16.49 1.65
C PRO A 199 7.35 17.38 0.87
N ARG A 200 7.73 18.62 0.52
CA ARG A 200 6.96 19.53 -0.32
C ARG A 200 7.31 19.41 -1.81
N SER A 201 8.10 18.42 -2.18
CA SER A 201 8.47 18.23 -3.58
C SER A 201 7.23 17.92 -4.43
N LYS A 202 7.29 18.28 -5.71
CA LYS A 202 6.21 18.00 -6.65
C LYS A 202 5.88 16.50 -6.74
N GLU A 203 6.87 15.63 -6.56
CA GLU A 203 6.68 14.17 -6.53
C GLU A 203 5.64 13.72 -5.50
N CYS A 204 5.50 14.47 -4.43
CA CYS A 204 4.69 14.12 -3.28
C CYS A 204 3.30 14.76 -3.28
N CYS A 205 3.24 16.02 -3.69
CA CYS A 205 2.11 16.90 -3.39
C CYS A 205 1.23 17.16 -4.60
N TYR A 206 1.78 17.06 -5.80
CA TYR A 206 1.16 17.59 -7.01
C TYR A 206 -0.25 17.05 -7.30
N VAL A 207 -0.46 15.76 -7.11
CA VAL A 207 -1.77 15.13 -7.36
C VAL A 207 -2.83 15.69 -6.41
N TRP A 208 -2.45 15.87 -5.14
CA TRP A 208 -3.33 16.47 -4.15
C TRP A 208 -3.51 17.97 -4.34
N ASP A 209 -2.48 18.66 -4.85
CA ASP A 209 -2.59 20.10 -5.22
C ASP A 209 -3.60 20.30 -6.35
N LEU A 210 -3.66 19.40 -7.34
CA LEU A 210 -4.66 19.45 -8.41
C LEU A 210 -6.08 19.26 -7.86
N LEU A 211 -6.28 18.27 -6.99
CA LEU A 211 -7.57 18.05 -6.35
C LEU A 211 -7.97 19.23 -5.47
N ALA A 212 -7.02 19.79 -4.71
CA ALA A 212 -7.25 20.98 -3.91
C ALA A 212 -7.66 22.18 -4.78
N THR A 213 -7.05 22.34 -5.96
CA THR A 213 -7.41 23.40 -6.90
C THR A 213 -8.87 23.25 -7.37
N ALA A 214 -9.27 22.04 -7.76
CA ALA A 214 -10.65 21.77 -8.19
C ALA A 214 -11.66 22.05 -7.06
N LEU A 215 -11.37 21.62 -5.83
CA LEU A 215 -12.24 21.88 -4.68
C LEU A 215 -12.31 23.37 -4.32
N ASN A 216 -11.21 24.14 -4.42
CA ASN A 216 -11.23 25.59 -4.22
C ASN A 216 -12.01 26.33 -5.29
N ASP A 217 -11.97 25.89 -6.57
CA ASP A 217 -12.83 26.44 -7.62
C ASP A 217 -14.30 26.27 -7.26
N MET A 218 -14.68 25.13 -6.67
CA MET A 218 -16.04 24.87 -6.21
C MET A 218 -16.41 25.73 -4.98
N VAL A 219 -15.45 26.10 -4.14
CA VAL A 219 -15.69 27.11 -3.07
C VAL A 219 -15.99 28.48 -3.69
N ILE A 220 -15.22 28.90 -4.71
CA ILE A 220 -15.45 30.18 -5.42
C ILE A 220 -16.82 30.20 -6.09
N GLU A 221 -17.29 29.06 -6.61
CA GLU A 221 -18.61 28.91 -7.21
C GLU A 221 -19.76 28.79 -6.19
N GLY A 222 -19.44 28.72 -4.89
CA GLY A 222 -20.43 28.60 -3.82
C GLY A 222 -21.03 27.19 -3.68
N LEU A 223 -20.41 26.16 -4.26
CA LEU A 223 -20.84 24.76 -4.16
C LEU A 223 -20.32 24.10 -2.88
N ILE A 224 -19.18 24.56 -2.36
CA ILE A 224 -18.57 24.11 -1.11
C ILE A 224 -18.36 25.32 -0.19
N GLU A 225 -18.68 25.17 1.09
CA GLU A 225 -18.37 26.16 2.10
C GLU A 225 -16.86 26.18 2.42
N GLU A 226 -16.27 27.38 2.55
CA GLU A 226 -14.82 27.54 2.82
C GLU A 226 -14.38 26.77 4.07
N GLU A 227 -15.17 26.83 5.14
CA GLU A 227 -14.88 26.12 6.40
C GLU A 227 -14.83 24.58 6.21
N LYS A 228 -15.68 24.08 5.30
CA LYS A 228 -15.73 22.66 5.00
C LYS A 228 -14.52 22.23 4.17
N MET A 229 -14.08 23.08 3.24
CA MET A 229 -12.83 22.90 2.50
C MET A 229 -11.61 22.90 3.43
N ASP A 230 -11.50 23.89 4.32
CA ASP A 230 -10.38 24.04 5.26
C ASP A 230 -10.28 22.90 6.28
N SER A 231 -11.39 22.20 6.56
CA SER A 231 -11.41 21.02 7.44
C SER A 231 -11.08 19.71 6.77
N PHE A 232 -11.07 19.65 5.43
CA PHE A 232 -10.74 18.45 4.66
C PHE A 232 -9.22 18.30 4.53
N ASN A 233 -8.68 17.20 5.03
CA ASN A 233 -7.27 16.91 4.92
C ASN A 233 -7.03 15.41 4.69
N ILE A 234 -6.09 15.08 3.84
CA ILE A 234 -5.75 13.71 3.44
C ILE A 234 -4.81 13.10 4.47
N PRO A 235 -5.17 11.96 5.11
CA PRO A 235 -4.32 11.27 6.08
C PRO A 235 -3.26 10.41 5.39
N GLN A 236 -2.34 11.03 4.66
CA GLN A 236 -1.29 10.35 3.93
C GLN A 236 0.07 10.99 4.21
N TYR A 237 1.14 10.23 4.11
CA TYR A 237 2.51 10.73 4.07
C TYR A 237 3.33 9.91 3.09
N THR A 238 4.04 10.57 2.20
CA THR A 238 4.91 9.93 1.20
C THR A 238 6.36 10.01 1.70
N PRO A 239 6.89 8.98 2.38
CA PRO A 239 8.23 9.02 2.95
C PRO A 239 9.31 8.94 1.87
N CYS A 240 10.52 9.42 2.15
CA CYS A 240 11.70 9.03 1.39
C CYS A 240 12.33 7.75 1.98
N ALA A 241 13.15 7.08 1.18
CA ALA A 241 13.77 5.81 1.56
C ALA A 241 14.61 5.93 2.85
N LYS A 242 15.23 7.08 3.08
CA LYS A 242 16.02 7.38 4.29
C LYS A 242 15.14 7.44 5.54
N GLU A 243 13.95 8.03 5.45
CA GLU A 243 13.01 8.09 6.58
C GLU A 243 12.55 6.70 6.98
N VAL A 244 12.22 5.85 6.00
CA VAL A 244 11.83 4.44 6.25
C VAL A 244 12.98 3.70 6.95
N SER A 245 14.20 3.78 6.43
CA SER A 245 15.36 3.09 7.02
C SER A 245 15.66 3.57 8.44
N ASN A 246 15.63 4.86 8.67
CA ASN A 246 15.90 5.44 10.00
C ASN A 246 14.90 4.92 11.05
N GLU A 247 13.61 4.78 10.69
CA GLU A 247 12.61 4.28 11.65
C GLU A 247 12.78 2.76 11.89
N VAL A 248 13.16 1.97 10.87
CA VAL A 248 13.46 0.54 11.04
C VAL A 248 14.68 0.34 11.96
N GLU A 249 15.76 1.09 11.71
CA GLU A 249 16.97 1.04 12.54
C GLU A 249 16.70 1.46 13.99
N LYS A 250 15.93 2.54 14.18
CA LYS A 250 15.59 3.10 15.49
C LYS A 250 14.70 2.16 16.29
N GLU A 251 13.70 1.54 15.67
CA GLU A 251 12.79 0.61 16.33
C GLU A 251 13.50 -0.71 16.68
N GLY A 252 14.31 -1.23 15.78
CA GLY A 252 15.31 -2.26 16.04
C GLY A 252 14.83 -3.71 16.06
N SER A 253 13.54 -4.01 15.84
CA SER A 253 13.02 -5.38 15.75
C SER A 253 13.35 -6.06 14.44
N PHE A 254 13.63 -5.28 13.40
CA PHE A 254 13.90 -5.74 12.05
C PHE A 254 15.25 -5.25 11.54
N GLU A 255 15.76 -5.92 10.53
CA GLU A 255 16.91 -5.52 9.75
C GLU A 255 16.51 -5.48 8.28
N ILE A 256 16.97 -4.45 7.55
CA ILE A 256 16.68 -4.30 6.11
C ILE A 256 17.73 -5.08 5.33
N ASP A 257 17.32 -6.16 4.70
CA ASP A 257 18.21 -6.97 3.86
C ASP A 257 18.25 -6.47 2.42
N TYR A 258 17.14 -5.92 1.95
CA TYR A 258 17.03 -5.38 0.60
C TYR A 258 16.18 -4.11 0.58
N ARG A 259 16.60 -3.16 -0.26
CA ARG A 259 15.83 -1.94 -0.52
C ARG A 259 16.06 -1.47 -1.96
N GLU A 260 15.00 -1.20 -2.65
CA GLU A 260 14.99 -0.62 -3.98
C GLU A 260 14.09 0.61 -4.01
N VAL A 261 14.47 1.62 -4.79
CA VAL A 261 13.62 2.76 -5.14
C VAL A 261 13.48 2.74 -6.65
N SER A 262 12.29 2.46 -7.12
CA SER A 262 11.96 2.38 -8.54
C SER A 262 10.90 3.39 -8.93
N GLU A 263 10.89 3.75 -10.19
CA GLU A 263 9.86 4.60 -10.79
C GLU A 263 8.77 3.73 -11.38
N VAL A 264 7.53 4.07 -11.08
CA VAL A 264 6.35 3.41 -11.66
C VAL A 264 5.59 4.42 -12.49
N ASP A 265 5.45 4.15 -13.78
CA ASP A 265 4.63 4.95 -14.65
C ASP A 265 3.14 4.60 -14.42
N TRP A 266 2.34 5.62 -14.14
CA TRP A 266 0.88 5.48 -14.04
C TRP A 266 0.22 5.07 -15.36
N ASP A 267 0.95 5.16 -16.45
CA ASP A 267 0.52 4.81 -17.80
C ASP A 267 0.46 3.29 -18.05
N ALA A 268 0.99 2.48 -17.12
CA ALA A 268 1.02 1.02 -17.24
C ALA A 268 -0.38 0.35 -17.28
N CYS A 269 -1.45 1.12 -17.03
CA CYS A 269 -2.85 0.70 -17.16
C CYS A 269 -3.44 1.12 -18.52
N THR A 270 -2.75 0.89 -19.63
CA THR A 270 -3.29 1.19 -20.95
C THR A 270 -4.37 0.20 -21.36
N ASP A 271 -5.61 0.61 -21.24
CA ASP A 271 -6.71 0.04 -22.04
C ASP A 271 -6.45 0.41 -23.51
N HIS A 272 -5.93 -0.55 -24.28
CA HIS A 272 -5.60 -0.38 -25.70
C HIS A 272 -6.82 -0.10 -26.61
N ASN A 273 -8.02 0.08 -26.04
CA ASN A 273 -9.29 0.24 -26.77
C ASN A 273 -9.81 1.68 -26.85
N LEU A 274 -9.08 2.67 -26.36
CA LEU A 274 -9.54 4.07 -26.44
C LEU A 274 -9.00 4.72 -27.71
N ASN A 275 -9.91 5.18 -28.59
CA ASN A 275 -9.63 6.02 -29.77
C ASN A 275 -9.26 7.47 -29.36
N VAL A 276 -8.33 7.64 -28.44
CA VAL A 276 -7.86 8.94 -27.91
C VAL A 276 -6.34 9.04 -28.05
N THR A 277 -5.80 10.25 -28.07
CA THR A 277 -4.36 10.44 -28.11
C THR A 277 -3.71 9.82 -26.85
N LYS A 278 -2.43 9.43 -26.93
CA LYS A 278 -1.70 8.89 -25.75
C LYS A 278 -1.78 9.83 -24.56
N GLU A 279 -1.73 11.13 -24.78
CA GLU A 279 -1.78 12.17 -23.75
C GLU A 279 -3.17 12.28 -23.10
N ASP A 280 -4.24 12.17 -23.91
CA ASP A 280 -5.61 12.16 -23.39
C ASP A 280 -5.89 10.89 -22.56
N ALA A 281 -5.33 9.76 -22.97
CA ALA A 281 -5.43 8.50 -22.23
C ALA A 281 -4.72 8.57 -20.86
N LYS A 282 -3.57 9.26 -20.77
CA LYS A 282 -2.84 9.48 -19.50
C LYS A 282 -3.69 10.26 -18.49
N GLY A 283 -4.20 11.41 -18.89
CA GLY A 283 -5.06 12.25 -18.03
C GLY A 283 -6.32 11.51 -17.55
N TYR A 284 -6.94 10.74 -18.43
CA TYR A 284 -8.13 9.95 -18.11
C TYR A 284 -7.83 8.81 -17.12
N ASN A 285 -6.72 8.09 -17.31
CA ASN A 285 -6.32 7.02 -16.40
C ASN A 285 -5.95 7.56 -15.03
N MET A 286 -5.27 8.70 -14.96
CA MET A 286 -4.99 9.39 -13.71
C MET A 286 -6.26 9.78 -12.99
N GLY A 287 -7.23 10.39 -13.68
CA GLY A 287 -8.54 10.74 -13.11
C GLY A 287 -9.24 9.53 -12.50
N LYS A 288 -9.24 8.37 -13.20
CA LYS A 288 -9.80 7.12 -12.67
C LYS A 288 -9.07 6.62 -11.42
N CYS A 289 -7.74 6.66 -11.42
CA CYS A 289 -6.95 6.24 -10.25
C CYS A 289 -7.23 7.17 -9.05
N MET A 290 -7.26 8.47 -9.28
CA MET A 290 -7.57 9.45 -8.24
C MET A 290 -8.99 9.31 -7.72
N ARG A 291 -9.96 9.07 -8.60
CA ARG A 291 -11.32 8.77 -8.20
C ARG A 291 -11.37 7.56 -7.29
N ALA A 292 -10.76 6.44 -7.69
CA ALA A 292 -10.76 5.20 -6.90
C ALA A 292 -10.16 5.41 -5.49
N VAL A 293 -9.19 6.31 -5.34
CA VAL A 293 -8.52 6.60 -4.06
C VAL A 293 -9.28 7.65 -3.24
N ALA A 294 -9.70 8.76 -3.87
CA ALA A 294 -10.22 9.94 -3.17
C ALA A 294 -11.74 9.94 -2.99
N GLU A 295 -12.50 9.25 -3.86
CA GLU A 295 -13.97 9.25 -3.84
C GLU A 295 -14.57 8.89 -2.46
N PRO A 296 -14.13 7.84 -1.75
CA PRO A 296 -14.68 7.53 -0.44
C PRO A 296 -14.45 8.64 0.60
N MET A 297 -13.31 9.33 0.52
CA MET A 297 -12.99 10.44 1.43
C MET A 297 -13.82 11.68 1.12
N ILE A 298 -13.95 12.03 -0.17
CA ILE A 298 -14.76 13.16 -0.64
C ILE A 298 -16.24 12.91 -0.33
N LEU A 299 -16.73 11.71 -0.62
CA LEU A 299 -18.11 11.33 -0.33
C LEU A 299 -18.44 11.47 1.16
N ASN A 300 -17.57 10.98 2.02
CA ASN A 300 -17.77 11.04 3.47
C ASN A 300 -17.72 12.48 4.01
N HIS A 301 -16.91 13.36 3.43
CA HIS A 301 -16.71 14.72 3.93
C HIS A 301 -17.66 15.74 3.29
N PHE A 302 -17.83 15.70 1.97
CA PHE A 302 -18.59 16.70 1.21
C PHE A 302 -19.96 16.21 0.77
N GLY A 303 -20.17 14.91 0.62
CA GLY A 303 -21.42 14.30 0.12
C GLY A 303 -21.39 13.97 -1.36
N GLU A 304 -22.43 13.25 -1.82
CA GLU A 304 -22.52 12.66 -3.15
C GLU A 304 -22.52 13.70 -4.28
N SER A 305 -23.22 14.82 -4.10
CA SER A 305 -23.31 15.88 -5.10
C SER A 305 -21.94 16.48 -5.47
N ILE A 306 -21.02 16.56 -4.50
CA ILE A 306 -19.69 17.09 -4.73
C ILE A 306 -18.81 16.06 -5.44
N VAL A 307 -18.97 14.77 -5.12
CA VAL A 307 -18.26 13.68 -5.82
C VAL A 307 -18.53 13.74 -7.33
N GLU A 308 -19.79 13.79 -7.72
CA GLU A 308 -20.16 13.84 -9.14
C GLU A 308 -19.59 15.10 -9.83
N GLU A 309 -19.69 16.26 -9.18
CA GLU A 309 -19.19 17.51 -9.75
C GLU A 309 -17.67 17.52 -9.90
N VAL A 310 -16.92 17.08 -8.90
CA VAL A 310 -15.45 17.02 -8.93
C VAL A 310 -14.96 16.10 -10.04
N PHE A 311 -15.50 14.88 -10.13
CA PHE A 311 -14.97 13.86 -11.03
C PHE A 311 -15.54 13.90 -12.45
N MET A 312 -16.72 14.48 -12.68
CA MET A 312 -17.33 14.52 -13.99
C MET A 312 -17.04 15.82 -14.77
N SER A 313 -16.99 16.98 -14.09
CA SER A 313 -16.90 18.28 -14.79
C SER A 313 -15.54 18.95 -14.69
N LYS A 314 -14.86 18.83 -13.56
CA LYS A 314 -13.66 19.65 -13.24
C LYS A 314 -12.35 18.89 -13.22
N GLU A 315 -12.36 17.61 -12.84
CA GLU A 315 -11.15 16.82 -12.88
C GLU A 315 -10.64 16.62 -14.31
N GLN A 316 -11.52 16.37 -15.25
CA GLN A 316 -11.13 16.37 -16.66
C GLN A 316 -10.56 17.72 -17.08
N SER A 317 -11.07 18.85 -16.56
CA SER A 317 -10.56 20.18 -16.88
C SER A 317 -9.28 20.53 -16.12
N ALA A 318 -9.13 20.18 -14.84
CA ALA A 318 -7.93 20.45 -14.05
C ALA A 318 -6.77 19.53 -14.48
N PHE A 319 -7.03 18.24 -14.67
CA PHE A 319 -6.06 17.30 -15.23
C PHE A 319 -5.75 17.57 -16.70
N ILE A 320 -6.72 18.07 -17.49
CA ILE A 320 -6.53 18.47 -18.87
C ILE A 320 -5.85 19.86 -18.99
N LYS A 321 -6.16 20.83 -18.14
CA LYS A 321 -5.45 22.13 -18.10
C LYS A 321 -4.04 22.03 -17.56
N GLY A 322 -3.76 21.04 -16.73
CA GLY A 322 -2.40 20.69 -16.30
C GLY A 322 -1.54 20.05 -17.40
N ARG A 323 -2.06 19.81 -18.59
CA ARG A 323 -1.40 19.12 -19.71
C ARG A 323 0.01 19.61 -20.03
N GLN A 324 0.27 20.90 -20.01
CA GLN A 324 1.61 21.46 -20.32
C GLN A 324 2.64 21.26 -19.19
N ILE A 325 2.19 20.78 -18.01
CA ILE A 325 3.04 20.57 -16.83
C ILE A 325 3.25 19.07 -16.57
N LEU A 326 2.46 18.20 -17.24
CA LEU A 326 2.36 16.77 -16.96
C LEU A 326 3.40 15.91 -17.69
N ASP A 327 4.03 16.40 -18.75
CA ASP A 327 4.92 15.61 -19.58
C ASP A 327 6.17 15.11 -18.85
N ASP A 328 6.54 15.71 -17.70
CA ASP A 328 7.75 15.36 -16.96
C ASP A 328 7.49 14.77 -15.54
N MET A 329 6.24 14.54 -15.09
CA MET A 329 6.01 14.39 -13.64
C MET A 329 5.15 13.21 -13.15
N PHE A 330 4.72 12.27 -14.00
CA PHE A 330 3.94 11.12 -13.53
C PHE A 330 4.78 9.88 -13.21
N ILE A 331 5.89 10.11 -12.53
CA ILE A 331 6.70 9.03 -12.00
C ILE A 331 6.42 8.92 -10.52
N LEU A 332 5.72 7.87 -10.11
CA LEU A 332 5.66 7.47 -8.71
C LEU A 332 6.95 6.79 -8.32
N ASN A 333 7.46 7.16 -7.18
CA ASN A 333 8.56 6.43 -6.58
C ASN A 333 8.02 5.36 -5.64
N GLU A 334 8.43 4.14 -5.86
CA GLU A 334 8.10 2.99 -5.04
C GLU A 334 9.32 2.62 -4.19
N ILE A 335 9.14 2.55 -2.89
CA ILE A 335 10.15 2.04 -1.96
C ILE A 335 9.77 0.61 -1.65
N ALA A 336 10.41 -0.35 -2.31
CA ALA A 336 10.28 -1.75 -2.00
C ALA A 336 11.41 -2.17 -1.07
N SER A 337 11.07 -2.76 0.06
CA SER A 337 12.05 -3.30 0.99
C SER A 337 11.57 -4.61 1.58
N TRP A 338 12.47 -5.55 1.80
CA TRP A 338 12.18 -6.68 2.64
C TRP A 338 13.10 -6.70 3.86
N CYS A 339 12.54 -7.12 4.97
CA CYS A 339 13.19 -7.08 6.26
C CYS A 339 13.12 -8.45 6.95
N GLU A 340 14.18 -8.81 7.66
CA GLU A 340 14.21 -9.98 8.51
C GLU A 340 13.92 -9.61 9.98
N ALA A 341 13.07 -10.39 10.65
CA ALA A 341 12.86 -10.26 12.09
C ALA A 341 14.07 -10.78 12.84
N LYS A 342 14.69 -9.91 13.63
CA LYS A 342 15.88 -10.23 14.42
C LYS A 342 15.60 -11.37 15.39
N LYS A 343 16.58 -12.28 15.56
CA LYS A 343 16.55 -13.30 16.59
C LYS A 343 16.53 -12.61 17.95
N LYS A 344 15.46 -12.78 18.73
CA LYS A 344 15.42 -12.28 20.11
C LYS A 344 16.50 -13.02 20.90
N LYS A 345 17.52 -12.29 21.38
CA LYS A 345 18.43 -12.82 22.38
C LYS A 345 17.60 -13.20 23.61
N HIS A 346 17.47 -14.50 23.88
CA HIS A 346 16.97 -14.95 25.18
C HIS A 346 17.95 -14.45 26.22
N MET A 347 17.68 -13.36 26.90
CA MET A 347 18.33 -13.04 28.15
C MET A 347 17.71 -14.00 29.18
N PHE A 348 18.32 -15.17 29.34
CA PHE A 348 18.18 -15.93 30.57
C PHE A 348 18.91 -15.13 31.66
N SER A 349 18.16 -14.33 32.43
CA SER A 349 18.61 -13.91 33.74
C SER A 349 18.35 -15.08 34.69
N TRP A 350 19.43 -15.63 35.19
CA TRP A 350 19.40 -16.51 36.36
C TRP A 350 19.04 -15.71 37.60
#